data_4b705a9e10e712c62db9e1be1f4c89ca
#
_entry.id   4b705a9e10e712c62db9e1be1f4c89ca
#
_cell.length_a   1.000
_cell.length_b   1.000
_cell.length_c   1.000
_cell.angle_alpha   90.00
_cell.angle_beta   90.00
_cell.angle_gamma   90.00
#
_symmetry.space_group_name_H-M   'P 1'
#
loop_
_entity.id
_entity.type
_entity.pdbx_description
1 polymer ?
#
loop_
_entity_poly.entity_id
_entity_poly.type
_entity_poly.pdbx_seq_one_letter_code
_entity_poly.pdbx_strand_id
1 'polypeptide(L)'
;MVSRRKALTLAGVGVAGAAGVAATAAVLSGGGESATAADTAADGIAFYGEHQAGIVTPAQDRLHFVAFDVITKDRADLIELLQKWTAAAARMTAGHDAGVIGAVSGIAEAPPDDTGEALGLPPSGLTLTIGFGPSLFRTADGVDRFGLAARRPAALDDLPAFRGDALKPELSGGDLCIQACANDPQVAVHAIRNLARIGFGKVTVRYSQLGFGRTSSTSRTQATARNLMGFKDGTNNLKAEDGELLTEHLWATGPDGAEWMAGGSYLVTRKIRMVIETWDRTSLGEQEAIIGRNKGEGAPLGHAKEFDKIDFSRPGADGRPAIPMDSHVRLAHPEQNGGVRLLRRGYNFVDGSDGLGRLDAGLFFMAYQRDPRKQFVPVQRSLAKSDTLNEYIRHESSAVWACPPGVSGPQDFWGRALFT
;
A
#
# COMPACT_ATOMS: atom_id res chain seq x y z
N MET A 1 -49.26 -21.59 -18.70
CA MET A 1 -50.09 -22.47 -17.84
C MET A 1 -49.42 -22.65 -16.50
N VAL A 2 -50.16 -22.27 -15.46
CA VAL A 2 -50.08 -22.62 -14.03
C VAL A 2 -48.84 -22.19 -13.23
N SER A 3 -49.02 -21.10 -12.62
CA SER A 3 -48.71 -20.59 -11.27
C SER A 3 -48.70 -21.66 -10.16
N ARG A 4 -47.70 -21.63 -9.30
CA ARG A 4 -47.81 -22.13 -7.93
C ARG A 4 -47.27 -21.14 -6.92
N ARG A 5 -48.14 -20.24 -6.50
CA ARG A 5 -48.10 -19.56 -5.19
C ARG A 5 -48.95 -20.34 -4.22
N LYS A 6 -48.71 -20.13 -2.92
CA LYS A 6 -49.43 -20.54 -1.68
C LYS A 6 -48.86 -21.82 -1.06
N ALA A 7 -48.67 -21.94 0.20
CA ALA A 7 -48.90 -21.18 1.44
C ALA A 7 -48.47 -22.12 2.56
N LEU A 8 -48.07 -21.60 3.67
CA LEU A 8 -48.49 -22.16 4.97
C LEU A 8 -48.12 -21.17 6.08
N THR A 9 -49.18 -20.68 6.64
CA THR A 9 -49.26 -19.87 7.86
C THR A 9 -49.80 -20.74 9.00
N LEU A 10 -49.50 -20.32 10.24
CA LEU A 10 -50.15 -20.70 11.53
C LEU A 10 -49.68 -22.03 12.14
N ALA A 11 -49.45 -22.17 13.43
CA ALA A 11 -49.98 -21.57 14.67
C ALA A 11 -48.99 -21.95 15.78
N GLY A 12 -48.86 -21.39 16.92
CA GLY A 12 -49.67 -20.61 17.80
C GLY A 12 -49.28 -20.86 19.25
N VAL A 13 -49.31 -19.82 20.06
CA VAL A 13 -49.75 -19.71 21.45
C VAL A 13 -49.09 -20.61 22.53
N GLY A 14 -48.32 -20.04 23.45
CA GLY A 14 -48.73 -19.41 24.68
C GLY A 14 -48.07 -20.09 25.87
N VAL A 15 -47.64 -19.39 26.83
CA VAL A 15 -48.06 -19.19 28.22
C VAL A 15 -46.88 -18.70 29.10
N ALA A 16 -47.21 -17.70 29.88
CA ALA A 16 -46.37 -16.97 30.81
C ALA A 16 -46.00 -17.79 32.07
N GLY A 17 -44.91 -17.37 32.70
CA GLY A 17 -44.54 -17.76 34.05
C GLY A 17 -43.44 -16.87 34.59
N ALA A 18 -43.83 -15.91 35.42
CA ALA A 18 -42.91 -15.05 36.19
C ALA A 18 -42.38 -15.77 37.43
N ALA A 19 -41.12 -15.63 37.70
CA ALA A 19 -40.57 -15.58 39.08
C ALA A 19 -39.17 -15.02 39.06
N GLY A 20 -38.97 -13.91 39.75
CA GLY A 20 -37.68 -13.27 39.93
C GLY A 20 -36.82 -13.93 41.02
N VAL A 21 -35.52 -13.79 40.89
CA VAL A 21 -34.60 -13.69 42.00
C VAL A 21 -33.45 -12.79 41.60
N ALA A 22 -33.27 -11.74 42.42
CA ALA A 22 -32.12 -10.86 42.39
C ALA A 22 -30.87 -11.58 42.91
N ALA A 23 -29.73 -11.40 42.25
CA ALA A 23 -28.42 -11.63 42.85
C ALA A 23 -27.41 -10.64 42.29
N THR A 24 -27.04 -9.76 43.14
CA THR A 24 -25.86 -8.90 43.32
C THR A 24 -24.73 -8.95 42.32
N ALA A 25 -24.46 -7.74 41.81
CA ALA A 25 -23.26 -7.34 41.12
C ALA A 25 -22.00 -7.54 41.96
N ALA A 26 -20.97 -8.12 41.38
CA ALA A 26 -19.58 -7.92 41.79
C ALA A 26 -18.85 -7.23 40.66
N VAL A 27 -18.56 -5.96 40.87
CA VAL A 27 -17.68 -5.12 40.07
C VAL A 27 -16.27 -5.65 40.27
N LEU A 28 -15.65 -6.14 39.19
CA LEU A 28 -14.20 -6.18 39.05
C LEU A 28 -13.82 -5.33 37.86
N SER A 29 -13.45 -4.09 38.19
CA SER A 29 -12.77 -3.16 37.32
C SER A 29 -11.39 -3.69 36.95
N GLY A 30 -11.21 -4.01 35.68
CA GLY A 30 -9.94 -4.27 35.05
C GLY A 30 -9.99 -3.61 33.67
N GLY A 31 -9.81 -2.29 33.65
CA GLY A 31 -9.79 -1.52 32.41
C GLY A 31 -8.53 -1.82 31.64
N GLY A 32 -8.72 -2.36 30.47
CA GLY A 32 -7.82 -2.32 29.34
C GLY A 32 -8.69 -2.00 28.15
N GLU A 33 -8.91 -0.71 27.89
CA GLU A 33 -9.53 -0.28 26.64
C GLU A 33 -8.59 -0.62 25.49
N SER A 34 -8.81 -1.77 24.87
CA SER A 34 -8.42 -2.00 23.51
C SER A 34 -9.24 -1.02 22.66
N ALA A 35 -8.65 0.09 22.25
CA ALA A 35 -9.19 0.90 21.15
C ALA A 35 -9.36 -0.06 19.96
N THR A 36 -10.58 -0.45 19.71
CA THR A 36 -10.94 -1.36 18.62
C THR A 36 -10.76 -0.60 17.30
N ALA A 37 -10.35 -1.31 16.26
CA ALA A 37 -10.24 -0.79 14.89
C ALA A 37 -11.52 -0.11 14.36
N ALA A 38 -12.61 -0.16 15.09
CA ALA A 38 -13.88 0.49 14.78
C ALA A 38 -13.89 2.00 15.09
N ASP A 39 -13.11 2.49 16.08
CA ASP A 39 -13.11 3.93 16.42
C ASP A 39 -12.30 4.79 15.44
N THR A 40 -11.30 4.20 14.74
CA THR A 40 -10.57 4.91 13.67
C THR A 40 -11.32 4.96 12.34
N ALA A 41 -12.41 4.21 12.19
CA ALA A 41 -13.21 4.17 10.98
C ALA A 41 -14.18 5.37 10.83
N ALA A 42 -14.47 6.08 11.92
CA ALA A 42 -15.39 7.23 11.93
C ALA A 42 -14.67 8.55 11.62
N ASP A 43 -13.37 8.65 11.85
CA ASP A 43 -12.62 9.90 11.68
C ASP A 43 -11.86 9.91 10.33
N GLY A 44 -12.15 10.92 9.50
CA GLY A 44 -11.39 11.20 8.29
C GLY A 44 -9.92 11.50 8.61
N ILE A 45 -8.99 11.02 7.78
CA ILE A 45 -7.57 11.35 7.90
C ILE A 45 -7.32 12.68 7.21
N ALA A 46 -6.61 13.59 7.89
CA ALA A 46 -6.28 14.92 7.36
C ALA A 46 -5.52 14.78 6.03
N PHE A 47 -6.03 15.43 5.00
CA PHE A 47 -5.41 15.45 3.67
C PHE A 47 -4.24 16.43 3.60
N TYR A 48 -4.41 17.62 4.21
CA TYR A 48 -3.40 18.68 4.22
C TYR A 48 -2.35 18.44 5.30
N GLY A 49 -1.08 18.66 4.96
CA GLY A 49 0.03 18.48 5.90
C GLY A 49 1.40 18.63 5.22
N GLU A 50 2.46 18.53 5.99
CA GLU A 50 3.85 18.58 5.51
C GLU A 50 4.16 17.40 4.58
N HIS A 51 3.69 16.23 4.93
CA HIS A 51 3.86 15.00 4.17
C HIS A 51 2.52 14.49 3.65
N GLN A 52 2.51 13.77 2.54
CA GLN A 52 1.28 13.15 2.06
C GLN A 52 0.78 12.08 3.04
N ALA A 53 -0.50 12.15 3.38
CA ALA A 53 -1.19 11.07 4.06
C ALA A 53 -1.11 9.78 3.23
N GLY A 54 -1.09 8.61 3.91
CA GLY A 54 -0.95 7.31 3.24
C GLY A 54 0.50 6.82 3.14
N ILE A 55 1.52 7.61 3.54
CA ILE A 55 2.91 7.16 3.62
C ILE A 55 3.16 6.53 4.99
N VAL A 56 3.20 7.33 6.06
CA VAL A 56 3.42 6.85 7.44
C VAL A 56 2.13 6.56 8.20
N THR A 57 0.98 6.99 7.68
CA THR A 57 -0.33 6.72 8.27
C THR A 57 -0.47 5.23 8.63
N PRO A 58 -1.07 4.86 9.77
CA PRO A 58 -1.37 3.46 10.08
C PRO A 58 -2.00 2.76 8.89
N ALA A 59 -1.40 1.64 8.46
CA ALA A 59 -1.80 0.98 7.22
C ALA A 59 -3.25 0.48 7.32
N GLN A 60 -4.09 0.94 6.42
CA GLN A 60 -5.48 0.50 6.26
C GLN A 60 -5.52 -0.92 5.67
N ASP A 61 -6.67 -1.58 5.73
CA ASP A 61 -6.82 -2.98 5.31
C ASP A 61 -6.91 -3.17 3.79
N ARG A 62 -7.31 -2.14 3.04
CA ARG A 62 -7.56 -2.21 1.60
C ARG A 62 -6.69 -1.22 0.84
N LEU A 63 -6.29 -1.64 -0.36
CA LEU A 63 -5.55 -0.86 -1.33
C LEU A 63 -6.29 -0.88 -2.67
N HIS A 64 -6.34 0.28 -3.33
CA HIS A 64 -6.51 0.38 -4.77
C HIS A 64 -5.39 1.26 -5.34
N PHE A 65 -4.41 0.63 -5.96
CA PHE A 65 -3.31 1.32 -6.63
C PHE A 65 -3.61 1.44 -8.13
N VAL A 66 -3.38 2.61 -8.71
CA VAL A 66 -3.53 2.80 -10.16
C VAL A 66 -2.36 3.60 -10.70
N ALA A 67 -1.79 3.15 -11.80
CA ALA A 67 -0.86 3.90 -12.63
C ALA A 67 -1.59 4.48 -13.86
N PHE A 68 -1.19 5.68 -14.26
CA PHE A 68 -1.76 6.39 -15.39
C PHE A 68 -0.67 6.82 -16.38
N ASP A 69 -1.03 6.81 -17.66
CA ASP A 69 -0.28 7.49 -18.72
C ASP A 69 -0.96 8.84 -19.02
N VAL A 70 -0.18 9.90 -19.03
CA VAL A 70 -0.66 11.25 -19.40
C VAL A 70 -0.72 11.33 -20.92
N ILE A 71 -1.92 11.53 -21.47
CA ILE A 71 -2.17 11.58 -22.92
C ILE A 71 -2.25 13.01 -23.47
N THR A 72 -2.52 14.02 -22.62
CA THR A 72 -2.39 15.42 -23.03
C THR A 72 -0.94 15.78 -23.32
N LYS A 73 -0.74 16.76 -24.21
CA LYS A 73 0.57 17.33 -24.53
C LYS A 73 0.74 18.75 -23.96
N ASP A 74 -0.30 19.26 -23.33
CA ASP A 74 -0.33 20.61 -22.77
C ASP A 74 0.03 20.59 -21.28
N ARG A 75 1.04 21.37 -20.91
CA ARG A 75 1.45 21.56 -19.51
C ARG A 75 0.33 22.18 -18.65
N ALA A 76 -0.48 23.09 -19.23
CA ALA A 76 -1.60 23.70 -18.52
C ALA A 76 -2.68 22.67 -18.18
N ASP A 77 -2.95 21.74 -19.09
CA ASP A 77 -3.87 20.63 -18.84
C ASP A 77 -3.40 19.72 -17.71
N LEU A 78 -2.10 19.45 -17.64
CA LEU A 78 -1.51 18.65 -16.55
C LEU A 78 -1.66 19.38 -15.20
N ILE A 79 -1.39 20.68 -15.17
CA ILE A 79 -1.57 21.50 -13.95
C ILE A 79 -3.04 21.51 -13.52
N GLU A 80 -3.96 21.74 -14.45
CA GLU A 80 -5.41 21.74 -14.18
C GLU A 80 -5.88 20.38 -13.65
N LEU A 81 -5.39 19.29 -14.23
CA LEU A 81 -5.67 17.93 -13.75
C LEU A 81 -5.26 17.75 -12.29
N LEU A 82 -4.02 18.14 -11.95
CA LEU A 82 -3.50 18.00 -10.58
C LEU A 82 -4.26 18.86 -9.57
N GLN A 83 -4.68 20.09 -9.99
CA GLN A 83 -5.53 20.94 -9.17
C GLN A 83 -6.89 20.28 -8.89
N LYS A 84 -7.57 19.77 -9.94
CA LYS A 84 -8.86 19.08 -9.81
C LYS A 84 -8.76 17.81 -8.99
N TRP A 85 -7.71 17.02 -9.21
CA TRP A 85 -7.47 15.80 -8.44
C TRP A 85 -7.22 16.11 -6.96
N THR A 86 -6.43 17.15 -6.66
CA THR A 86 -6.16 17.58 -5.29
C THR A 86 -7.44 18.01 -4.57
N ALA A 87 -8.27 18.81 -5.25
CA ALA A 87 -9.54 19.28 -4.67
C ALA A 87 -10.50 18.11 -4.40
N ALA A 88 -10.65 17.18 -5.34
CA ALA A 88 -11.49 16.00 -5.18
C ALA A 88 -10.94 15.06 -4.07
N ALA A 89 -9.62 14.86 -4.03
CA ALA A 89 -8.98 14.04 -3.00
C ALA A 89 -9.20 14.60 -1.59
N ALA A 90 -9.06 15.91 -1.40
CA ALA A 90 -9.31 16.57 -0.11
C ALA A 90 -10.77 16.40 0.35
N ARG A 91 -11.72 16.43 -0.59
CA ARG A 91 -13.14 16.19 -0.29
C ARG A 91 -13.40 14.74 0.08
N MET A 92 -12.94 13.79 -0.74
CA MET A 92 -13.21 12.36 -0.53
C MET A 92 -12.57 11.83 0.76
N THR A 93 -11.36 12.27 1.12
CA THR A 93 -10.72 11.89 2.39
C THR A 93 -11.44 12.43 3.62
N ALA A 94 -12.22 13.51 3.46
CA ALA A 94 -13.09 14.04 4.50
C ALA A 94 -14.50 13.39 4.50
N GLY A 95 -14.76 12.40 3.63
CA GLY A 95 -16.06 11.72 3.55
C GLY A 95 -17.11 12.46 2.74
N HIS A 96 -16.70 13.41 1.90
CA HIS A 96 -17.58 14.14 0.99
C HIS A 96 -17.50 13.57 -0.44
N ASP A 97 -18.52 13.82 -1.24
CA ASP A 97 -18.52 13.56 -2.67
C ASP A 97 -17.31 14.25 -3.34
N ALA A 98 -16.79 13.64 -4.41
CA ALA A 98 -15.61 14.15 -5.14
C ALA A 98 -15.82 15.57 -5.69
N GLY A 99 -17.03 15.84 -6.17
CA GLY A 99 -17.45 17.15 -6.66
C GLY A 99 -18.35 17.91 -5.69
N VAL A 100 -18.58 19.18 -5.96
CA VAL A 100 -19.40 20.08 -5.10
C VAL A 100 -20.89 19.78 -5.24
N ILE A 101 -21.34 19.39 -6.45
CA ILE A 101 -22.75 19.09 -6.75
C ILE A 101 -23.13 17.70 -6.17
N GLY A 102 -22.18 16.75 -6.21
CA GLY A 102 -22.37 15.41 -5.67
C GLY A 102 -23.03 14.44 -6.64
N ALA A 103 -23.32 13.23 -6.14
CA ALA A 103 -23.79 12.12 -6.96
C ALA A 103 -25.27 12.16 -7.32
N VAL A 104 -26.09 12.87 -6.54
CA VAL A 104 -27.57 12.84 -6.65
C VAL A 104 -28.21 14.19 -6.81
N SER A 105 -27.40 15.25 -6.84
CA SER A 105 -27.85 16.63 -7.02
C SER A 105 -27.51 17.14 -8.43
N GLY A 106 -28.04 18.31 -8.81
CA GLY A 106 -27.86 18.91 -10.12
C GLY A 106 -29.03 18.69 -11.03
N ILE A 107 -28.83 18.93 -12.33
CA ILE A 107 -29.87 18.78 -13.35
C ILE A 107 -29.87 17.35 -13.92
N ALA A 108 -31.07 16.80 -14.17
CA ALA A 108 -31.23 15.41 -14.61
C ALA A 108 -30.55 15.10 -15.97
N GLU A 109 -30.37 16.12 -16.80
CA GLU A 109 -29.80 16.00 -18.13
C GLU A 109 -28.27 16.06 -18.17
N ALA A 110 -27.61 16.35 -17.01
CA ALA A 110 -26.15 16.41 -16.91
C ALA A 110 -25.60 15.26 -16.04
N PRO A 111 -24.40 14.73 -16.39
CA PRO A 111 -23.74 13.76 -15.51
C PRO A 111 -23.46 14.37 -14.14
N PRO A 112 -23.65 13.63 -13.04
CA PRO A 112 -23.26 14.08 -11.71
C PRO A 112 -21.73 14.26 -11.63
N ASP A 113 -21.27 15.04 -10.67
CA ASP A 113 -19.83 15.27 -10.44
C ASP A 113 -19.19 14.31 -9.43
N ASP A 114 -19.95 13.29 -9.02
CA ASP A 114 -19.50 12.13 -8.26
C ASP A 114 -20.13 10.84 -8.82
N THR A 115 -19.46 9.70 -8.67
CA THR A 115 -19.91 8.40 -9.18
C THR A 115 -20.85 7.66 -8.24
N GLY A 116 -20.99 8.10 -6.99
CA GLY A 116 -22.06 7.71 -6.04
C GLY A 116 -21.92 6.38 -5.33
N GLU A 117 -20.90 5.55 -5.62
CA GLU A 117 -20.81 4.22 -5.00
C GLU A 117 -20.43 4.25 -3.52
N ALA A 118 -19.92 5.39 -3.01
CA ALA A 118 -19.64 5.58 -1.58
C ALA A 118 -20.74 6.34 -0.83
N LEU A 119 -21.89 6.61 -1.45
CA LEU A 119 -23.01 7.28 -0.78
C LEU A 119 -23.42 6.54 0.50
N GLY A 120 -23.46 7.27 1.61
CA GLY A 120 -23.81 6.74 2.93
C GLY A 120 -22.70 5.95 3.62
N LEU A 121 -21.52 5.80 3.01
CA LEU A 121 -20.35 5.23 3.68
C LEU A 121 -19.56 6.33 4.40
N PRO A 122 -18.96 6.03 5.57
CA PRO A 122 -18.02 6.92 6.23
C PRO A 122 -16.73 7.03 5.42
N PRO A 123 -15.84 7.99 5.72
CA PRO A 123 -14.54 8.13 5.04
C PRO A 123 -13.61 6.91 5.18
N SER A 124 -13.87 6.03 6.14
CA SER A 124 -13.18 4.74 6.34
C SER A 124 -11.66 4.85 6.38
N GLY A 125 -11.15 5.95 6.91
CA GLY A 125 -9.73 6.23 6.97
C GLY A 125 -9.07 6.38 5.58
N LEU A 126 -9.80 6.84 4.57
CA LEU A 126 -9.27 7.01 3.21
C LEU A 126 -8.04 7.93 3.20
N THR A 127 -6.99 7.46 2.56
CA THR A 127 -5.82 8.26 2.19
C THR A 127 -5.57 8.15 0.69
N LEU A 128 -5.18 9.26 0.08
CA LEU A 128 -4.81 9.34 -1.33
C LEU A 128 -3.41 9.92 -1.43
N THR A 129 -2.49 9.14 -2.00
CA THR A 129 -1.08 9.52 -2.19
C THR A 129 -0.77 9.51 -3.68
N ILE A 130 -0.21 10.60 -4.21
CA ILE A 130 0.22 10.69 -5.61
C ILE A 130 1.71 10.46 -5.74
N GLY A 131 2.13 9.88 -6.87
CA GLY A 131 3.51 9.78 -7.28
C GLY A 131 3.69 10.11 -8.76
N PHE A 132 4.84 10.68 -9.11
CA PHE A 132 5.27 11.03 -10.46
C PHE A 132 6.32 10.05 -10.94
N GLY A 133 6.07 9.37 -12.07
CA GLY A 133 7.00 8.42 -12.68
C GLY A 133 8.09 9.11 -13.52
N PRO A 134 9.19 8.43 -13.82
CA PRO A 134 10.28 8.97 -14.64
C PRO A 134 9.81 9.43 -16.03
N SER A 135 8.86 8.72 -16.64
CA SER A 135 8.33 9.01 -17.97
C SER A 135 7.54 10.31 -18.07
N LEU A 136 7.05 10.86 -16.93
CA LEU A 136 6.45 12.20 -16.90
C LEU A 136 7.47 13.28 -17.28
N PHE A 137 8.72 13.13 -16.85
CA PHE A 137 9.80 14.09 -17.06
C PHE A 137 10.45 13.92 -18.44
N ARG A 138 10.59 12.68 -18.89
CA ARG A 138 11.15 12.34 -20.20
C ARG A 138 10.65 10.97 -20.62
N THR A 139 10.06 10.90 -21.79
CA THR A 139 9.59 9.64 -22.40
C THR A 139 10.77 8.70 -22.71
N ALA A 140 10.49 7.43 -23.00
CA ALA A 140 11.53 6.45 -23.35
C ALA A 140 12.32 6.83 -24.61
N ASP A 141 11.71 7.55 -25.54
CA ASP A 141 12.34 8.12 -26.74
C ASP A 141 13.00 9.48 -26.51
N GLY A 142 13.07 9.93 -25.25
CA GLY A 142 13.84 11.10 -24.83
C GLY A 142 13.10 12.44 -24.91
N VAL A 143 11.80 12.46 -25.24
CA VAL A 143 11.02 13.69 -25.38
C VAL A 143 10.63 14.26 -24.02
N ASP A 144 10.86 15.55 -23.82
CA ASP A 144 10.34 16.34 -22.70
C ASP A 144 8.99 16.98 -23.12
N ARG A 145 7.89 16.33 -22.75
CA ARG A 145 6.53 16.76 -23.15
C ARG A 145 6.05 18.03 -22.46
N PHE A 146 6.59 18.32 -21.27
CA PHE A 146 6.06 19.36 -20.37
C PHE A 146 7.10 20.39 -19.94
N GLY A 147 8.33 20.34 -20.45
CA GLY A 147 9.43 21.20 -19.99
C GLY A 147 9.89 20.87 -18.57
N LEU A 148 9.78 19.60 -18.17
CA LEU A 148 10.09 19.13 -16.80
C LEU A 148 11.39 18.33 -16.71
N ALA A 149 12.06 18.03 -17.83
CA ALA A 149 13.23 17.14 -17.83
C ALA A 149 14.35 17.62 -16.90
N ALA A 150 14.59 18.94 -16.85
CA ALA A 150 15.59 19.54 -15.96
C ALA A 150 15.21 19.51 -14.46
N ARG A 151 13.94 19.23 -14.16
CA ARG A 151 13.40 19.15 -12.79
C ARG A 151 13.33 17.72 -12.27
N ARG A 152 13.69 16.72 -13.10
CA ARG A 152 13.70 15.31 -12.70
C ARG A 152 14.74 15.09 -11.59
N PRO A 153 14.31 14.58 -10.41
CA PRO A 153 15.27 14.28 -9.34
C PRO A 153 16.24 13.17 -9.76
N ALA A 154 17.48 13.27 -9.37
CA ALA A 154 18.47 12.22 -9.66
C ALA A 154 18.10 10.85 -9.05
N ALA A 155 17.37 10.84 -7.94
CA ALA A 155 16.89 9.61 -7.30
C ALA A 155 15.71 8.95 -8.04
N LEU A 156 15.04 9.66 -8.97
CA LEU A 156 13.96 9.15 -9.80
C LEU A 156 14.52 8.56 -11.10
N ASP A 157 15.37 7.56 -10.98
CA ASP A 157 15.84 6.78 -12.12
C ASP A 157 15.03 5.49 -12.26
N ASP A 158 14.91 5.01 -13.52
CA ASP A 158 14.33 3.70 -13.76
C ASP A 158 15.09 2.63 -12.97
N LEU A 159 14.34 1.72 -12.36
CA LEU A 159 14.96 0.64 -11.61
C LEU A 159 15.74 -0.28 -12.57
N PRO A 160 16.95 -0.73 -12.21
CA PRO A 160 17.69 -1.66 -13.03
C PRO A 160 16.96 -3.01 -13.11
N ALA A 161 17.23 -3.77 -14.16
CA ALA A 161 16.80 -5.15 -14.22
C ALA A 161 17.49 -5.97 -13.11
N PHE A 162 16.73 -6.82 -12.45
CA PHE A 162 17.22 -7.73 -11.43
C PHE A 162 17.15 -9.17 -11.94
N ARG A 163 18.06 -10.01 -11.45
CA ARG A 163 18.04 -11.44 -11.81
C ARG A 163 16.72 -12.07 -11.36
N GLY A 164 16.07 -12.83 -12.25
CA GLY A 164 14.79 -13.49 -11.97
C GLY A 164 13.55 -12.61 -12.18
N ASP A 165 13.72 -11.35 -12.62
CA ASP A 165 12.59 -10.54 -13.08
C ASP A 165 11.89 -11.17 -14.28
N ALA A 166 10.56 -11.18 -14.27
CA ALA A 166 9.67 -11.59 -15.35
C ALA A 166 8.67 -10.46 -15.63
N LEU A 167 9.20 -9.25 -15.82
CA LEU A 167 8.41 -8.04 -15.89
C LEU A 167 7.49 -8.01 -17.10
N LYS A 168 6.25 -7.62 -16.87
CA LYS A 168 5.23 -7.34 -17.87
C LYS A 168 5.21 -5.82 -18.09
N PRO A 169 5.56 -5.33 -19.29
CA PRO A 169 5.62 -3.89 -19.57
C PRO A 169 4.30 -3.18 -19.29
N GLU A 170 3.18 -3.83 -19.58
CA GLU A 170 1.83 -3.32 -19.36
C GLU A 170 1.46 -3.14 -17.87
N LEU A 171 2.17 -3.83 -16.96
CA LEU A 171 2.00 -3.71 -15.52
C LEU A 171 3.13 -2.91 -14.84
N SER A 172 3.98 -2.25 -15.62
CA SER A 172 5.18 -1.57 -15.11
C SER A 172 5.23 -0.10 -15.54
N GLY A 173 5.85 0.74 -14.70
CA GLY A 173 6.00 2.17 -14.99
C GLY A 173 4.68 2.94 -15.01
N GLY A 174 4.69 4.08 -15.71
CA GLY A 174 3.59 5.03 -15.86
C GLY A 174 4.06 6.46 -15.56
N ASP A 175 3.25 7.44 -15.96
CA ASP A 175 3.56 8.87 -15.75
C ASP A 175 3.15 9.35 -14.36
N LEU A 176 1.98 8.89 -13.88
CA LEU A 176 1.43 9.22 -12.57
C LEU A 176 0.96 7.93 -11.89
N CYS A 177 0.97 7.91 -10.55
CA CYS A 177 0.26 6.90 -9.79
C CYS A 177 -0.57 7.51 -8.67
N ILE A 178 -1.65 6.80 -8.29
CA ILE A 178 -2.43 7.08 -7.09
C ILE A 178 -2.48 5.81 -6.26
N GLN A 179 -2.11 5.94 -4.98
CA GLN A 179 -2.35 4.95 -3.95
C GLN A 179 -3.57 5.38 -3.15
N ALA A 180 -4.67 4.68 -3.27
CA ALA A 180 -5.85 4.83 -2.42
C ALA A 180 -5.87 3.70 -1.39
N CYS A 181 -5.78 4.05 -0.11
CA CYS A 181 -5.92 3.09 1.00
C CYS A 181 -7.10 3.47 1.87
N ALA A 182 -7.93 2.50 2.24
CA ALA A 182 -9.08 2.66 3.14
C ALA A 182 -9.33 1.36 3.92
N ASN A 183 -10.17 1.42 4.95
CA ASN A 183 -10.64 0.22 5.63
C ASN A 183 -11.85 -0.41 4.94
N ASP A 184 -12.51 0.33 4.04
CA ASP A 184 -13.58 -0.15 3.16
C ASP A 184 -13.09 -0.21 1.70
N PRO A 185 -13.18 -1.35 1.00
CA PRO A 185 -12.73 -1.48 -0.38
C PRO A 185 -13.54 -0.62 -1.34
N GLN A 186 -14.83 -0.38 -1.08
CA GLN A 186 -15.69 0.41 -1.95
C GLN A 186 -15.31 1.88 -1.92
N VAL A 187 -14.91 2.41 -0.75
CA VAL A 187 -14.39 3.77 -0.60
C VAL A 187 -13.09 3.96 -1.39
N ALA A 188 -12.17 2.98 -1.36
CA ALA A 188 -10.94 3.05 -2.16
C ALA A 188 -11.23 3.01 -3.67
N VAL A 189 -12.16 2.16 -4.11
CA VAL A 189 -12.59 2.07 -5.52
C VAL A 189 -13.28 3.35 -5.96
N HIS A 190 -14.19 3.90 -5.16
CA HIS A 190 -14.87 5.17 -5.41
C HIS A 190 -13.86 6.30 -5.65
N ALA A 191 -12.85 6.41 -4.79
CA ALA A 191 -11.83 7.45 -4.94
C ALA A 191 -11.10 7.35 -6.28
N ILE A 192 -10.65 6.15 -6.67
CA ILE A 192 -9.96 5.94 -7.95
C ILE A 192 -10.88 6.18 -9.13
N ARG A 193 -12.13 5.71 -9.10
CA ARG A 193 -13.09 5.95 -10.19
C ARG A 193 -13.34 7.43 -10.43
N ASN A 194 -13.51 8.21 -9.36
CA ASN A 194 -13.69 9.65 -9.48
C ASN A 194 -12.45 10.36 -10.04
N LEU A 195 -11.24 10.01 -9.58
CA LEU A 195 -10.01 10.59 -10.12
C LEU A 195 -9.83 10.21 -11.60
N ALA A 196 -10.08 8.96 -11.99
CA ALA A 196 -10.03 8.55 -13.39
C ALA A 196 -11.06 9.31 -14.25
N ARG A 197 -12.30 9.47 -13.75
CA ARG A 197 -13.35 10.26 -14.43
C ARG A 197 -12.96 11.73 -14.61
N ILE A 198 -12.42 12.38 -13.56
CA ILE A 198 -11.94 13.76 -13.62
C ILE A 198 -10.78 13.89 -14.62
N GLY A 199 -9.95 12.85 -14.74
CA GLY A 199 -8.82 12.80 -15.65
C GLY A 199 -9.17 12.44 -17.09
N PHE A 200 -10.45 12.19 -17.42
CA PHE A 200 -10.86 11.82 -18.78
C PHE A 200 -10.38 12.82 -19.85
N GLY A 201 -9.78 12.30 -20.92
CA GLY A 201 -9.17 13.10 -21.99
C GLY A 201 -7.78 13.66 -21.67
N LYS A 202 -7.30 13.56 -20.43
CA LYS A 202 -5.94 14.02 -20.02
C LYS A 202 -5.03 12.87 -19.59
N VAL A 203 -5.61 11.82 -19.00
CA VAL A 203 -4.90 10.59 -18.63
C VAL A 203 -5.69 9.35 -19.03
N THR A 204 -4.99 8.23 -19.15
CA THR A 204 -5.58 6.89 -19.30
C THR A 204 -5.00 5.97 -18.24
N VAL A 205 -5.80 5.01 -17.76
CA VAL A 205 -5.33 3.98 -16.84
C VAL A 205 -4.36 3.06 -17.58
N ARG A 206 -3.14 2.94 -17.08
CA ARG A 206 -2.15 2.01 -17.55
C ARG A 206 -2.35 0.62 -16.94
N TYR A 207 -2.40 0.54 -15.62
CA TYR A 207 -2.78 -0.66 -14.87
C TYR A 207 -3.35 -0.28 -13.52
N SER A 208 -4.02 -1.25 -12.92
CA SER A 208 -4.65 -1.13 -11.62
C SER A 208 -4.38 -2.39 -10.81
N GLN A 209 -4.20 -2.24 -9.49
CA GLN A 209 -4.01 -3.34 -8.56
C GLN A 209 -4.87 -3.15 -7.32
N LEU A 210 -5.78 -4.08 -7.07
CA LEU A 210 -6.47 -4.19 -5.79
C LEU A 210 -5.62 -4.98 -4.79
N GLY A 211 -5.65 -4.58 -3.53
CA GLY A 211 -4.94 -5.25 -2.46
C GLY A 211 -5.77 -5.34 -1.18
N PHE A 212 -5.48 -6.35 -0.37
CA PHE A 212 -6.16 -6.58 0.90
C PHE A 212 -5.18 -7.08 1.96
N GLY A 213 -5.58 -6.99 3.24
CA GLY A 213 -4.81 -7.51 4.35
C GLY A 213 -3.38 -6.98 4.31
N ARG A 214 -3.17 -5.79 4.84
CA ARG A 214 -1.84 -5.19 4.89
C ARG A 214 -0.78 -6.22 5.29
N THR A 215 0.36 -6.27 4.61
CA THR A 215 1.46 -7.18 4.98
C THR A 215 2.47 -6.52 5.90
N SER A 216 2.40 -5.20 6.06
CA SER A 216 3.29 -4.44 6.94
C SER A 216 2.49 -3.50 7.84
N SER A 217 2.88 -3.38 9.10
CA SER A 217 2.36 -2.34 9.99
C SER A 217 3.27 -1.11 9.91
N THR A 218 2.67 0.06 9.89
CA THR A 218 3.36 1.37 9.85
C THR A 218 3.22 2.14 11.16
N SER A 219 2.58 1.56 12.18
CA SER A 219 2.50 2.07 13.54
C SER A 219 2.79 0.96 14.54
N ARG A 220 3.31 1.34 15.72
CA ARG A 220 3.60 0.40 16.82
C ARG A 220 2.34 -0.18 17.45
N THR A 221 1.19 0.48 17.31
CA THR A 221 -0.10 -0.02 17.79
C THR A 221 -0.69 -1.12 16.91
N GLN A 222 -0.19 -1.29 15.69
CA GLN A 222 -0.65 -2.32 14.78
C GLN A 222 0.13 -3.62 14.97
N ALA A 223 -0.59 -4.73 15.14
CA ALA A 223 0.01 -6.07 15.11
C ALA A 223 0.67 -6.34 13.76
N THR A 224 1.77 -7.11 13.78
CA THR A 224 2.44 -7.54 12.55
C THR A 224 1.54 -8.50 11.78
N ALA A 225 1.16 -8.12 10.57
CA ALA A 225 0.32 -8.90 9.69
C ALA A 225 1.12 -10.02 8.98
N ARG A 226 0.41 -10.93 8.31
CA ARG A 226 1.02 -12.03 7.54
C ARG A 226 0.79 -11.83 6.05
N ASN A 227 1.80 -12.21 5.27
CA ASN A 227 1.67 -12.35 3.83
C ASN A 227 1.01 -13.70 3.44
N LEU A 228 0.78 -13.95 2.15
CA LEU A 228 0.14 -15.20 1.69
C LEU A 228 1.01 -16.45 1.85
N MET A 229 2.30 -16.32 2.18
CA MET A 229 3.13 -17.46 2.59
C MET A 229 2.94 -17.84 4.05
N GLY A 230 2.10 -17.09 4.78
CA GLY A 230 1.75 -17.33 6.17
C GLY A 230 2.73 -16.78 7.21
N PHE A 231 3.78 -16.08 6.79
CA PHE A 231 4.78 -15.51 7.69
C PHE A 231 4.44 -14.07 8.08
N LYS A 232 4.79 -13.68 9.31
CA LYS A 232 4.74 -12.29 9.74
C LYS A 232 5.69 -11.46 8.89
N ASP A 233 5.15 -10.39 8.30
CA ASP A 233 5.88 -9.48 7.43
C ASP A 233 5.84 -8.06 8.00
N GLY A 234 6.97 -7.37 8.00
CA GLY A 234 7.03 -6.01 8.56
C GLY A 234 7.48 -5.91 10.01
N THR A 235 7.94 -6.97 10.67
CA THR A 235 8.50 -6.91 12.03
C THR A 235 9.60 -5.85 12.16
N ASN A 236 10.50 -5.75 11.18
CA ASN A 236 11.58 -4.76 11.13
C ASN A 236 11.26 -3.59 10.17
N ASN A 237 10.00 -3.18 10.11
CA ASN A 237 9.57 -2.03 9.31
C ASN A 237 9.76 -0.72 10.06
N LEU A 238 9.99 0.39 9.36
CA LEU A 238 9.89 1.74 9.93
C LEU A 238 8.45 2.01 10.38
N LYS A 239 8.30 2.75 11.46
CA LYS A 239 7.01 3.12 12.06
C LYS A 239 6.85 4.64 12.07
N ALA A 240 5.63 5.12 12.08
CA ALA A 240 5.32 6.55 12.18
C ALA A 240 5.97 7.22 13.40
N GLU A 241 6.20 6.45 14.46
CA GLU A 241 6.79 6.91 15.73
C GLU A 241 8.33 6.95 15.72
N ASP A 242 8.99 6.52 14.63
CA ASP A 242 10.45 6.44 14.50
C ASP A 242 11.04 7.74 13.89
N GLY A 243 10.73 8.91 14.45
CA GLY A 243 10.99 10.23 13.86
C GLY A 243 12.39 10.45 13.28
N GLU A 244 13.45 10.11 14.02
CA GLU A 244 14.84 10.24 13.55
C GLU A 244 15.12 9.31 12.35
N LEU A 245 14.68 8.06 12.41
CA LEU A 245 14.84 7.10 11.32
C LEU A 245 14.03 7.49 10.09
N LEU A 246 12.85 8.09 10.26
CA LEU A 246 12.06 8.61 9.14
C LEU A 246 12.79 9.77 8.46
N THR A 247 13.39 10.68 9.24
CA THR A 247 14.20 11.78 8.70
C THR A 247 15.42 11.27 7.93
N GLU A 248 16.08 10.23 8.44
CA GLU A 248 17.26 9.67 7.81
C GLU A 248 16.94 8.85 6.55
N HIS A 249 15.87 8.03 6.59
CA HIS A 249 15.66 6.99 5.58
C HIS A 249 14.44 7.21 4.68
N LEU A 250 13.51 8.10 5.03
CA LEU A 250 12.24 8.22 4.34
C LEU A 250 12.06 9.53 3.58
N TRP A 251 12.29 10.67 4.26
CA TRP A 251 11.97 11.96 3.69
C TRP A 251 13.11 12.51 2.84
N ALA A 252 12.80 12.87 1.59
CA ALA A 252 13.72 13.56 0.71
C ALA A 252 14.00 14.98 1.22
N THR A 253 15.21 15.46 1.00
CA THR A 253 15.63 16.82 1.34
C THR A 253 16.05 17.58 0.08
N GLY A 254 16.05 18.92 0.10
CA GLY A 254 16.45 19.75 -1.03
C GLY A 254 17.82 19.37 -1.62
N PRO A 255 18.87 19.13 -0.79
CA PRO A 255 20.18 18.68 -1.27
C PRO A 255 20.20 17.33 -1.98
N ASP A 256 19.13 16.53 -1.89
CA ASP A 256 19.03 15.23 -2.59
C ASP A 256 18.72 15.38 -4.10
N GLY A 257 18.74 16.60 -4.65
CA GLY A 257 18.74 16.86 -6.09
C GLY A 257 17.46 17.42 -6.68
N ALA A 258 16.45 17.74 -5.85
CA ALA A 258 15.26 18.48 -6.29
C ALA A 258 14.59 19.16 -5.11
N GLU A 259 14.61 20.47 -5.06
CA GLU A 259 13.99 21.28 -3.98
C GLU A 259 12.49 21.01 -3.85
N TRP A 260 11.79 20.79 -4.98
CA TRP A 260 10.36 20.50 -5.00
C TRP A 260 9.97 19.18 -4.32
N MET A 261 10.95 18.30 -4.08
CA MET A 261 10.78 17.02 -3.37
C MET A 261 11.05 17.13 -1.86
N ALA A 262 11.49 18.27 -1.35
CA ALA A 262 11.78 18.42 0.09
C ALA A 262 10.54 18.09 0.93
N GLY A 263 10.64 17.11 1.85
CA GLY A 263 9.50 16.56 2.60
C GLY A 263 8.69 15.49 1.87
N GLY A 264 9.01 15.20 0.62
CA GLY A 264 8.45 14.08 -0.14
C GLY A 264 9.18 12.76 0.11
N SER A 265 8.85 11.72 -0.66
CA SER A 265 9.48 10.39 -0.57
C SER A 265 9.48 9.71 -1.93
N TYR A 266 10.32 8.70 -2.11
CA TYR A 266 10.29 7.88 -3.32
C TYR A 266 9.63 6.54 -3.03
N LEU A 267 8.63 6.19 -3.82
CA LEU A 267 7.92 4.92 -3.75
C LEU A 267 8.45 3.97 -4.82
N VAL A 268 8.81 2.77 -4.41
CA VAL A 268 9.02 1.62 -5.31
C VAL A 268 7.82 0.70 -5.20
N THR A 269 7.27 0.28 -6.35
CA THR A 269 6.19 -0.69 -6.42
C THR A 269 6.61 -1.90 -7.24
N ARG A 270 6.26 -3.11 -6.77
CA ARG A 270 6.48 -4.36 -7.50
C ARG A 270 5.32 -5.33 -7.27
N LYS A 271 4.74 -5.87 -8.35
CA LYS A 271 3.83 -7.02 -8.25
C LYS A 271 4.68 -8.27 -8.16
N ILE A 272 4.63 -8.94 -7.01
CA ILE A 272 5.39 -10.16 -6.72
C ILE A 272 4.40 -11.32 -6.64
N ARG A 273 4.31 -12.09 -7.72
CA ARG A 273 3.51 -13.31 -7.74
C ARG A 273 4.17 -14.38 -6.88
N MET A 274 3.39 -15.07 -6.06
CA MET A 274 3.81 -16.20 -5.23
C MET A 274 3.37 -17.52 -5.87
N VAL A 275 4.26 -18.51 -5.94
CA VAL A 275 3.97 -19.86 -6.42
C VAL A 275 3.44 -20.66 -5.23
N ILE A 276 2.21 -20.34 -4.82
CA ILE A 276 1.59 -20.80 -3.57
C ILE A 276 1.49 -22.33 -3.53
N GLU A 277 1.12 -22.95 -4.64
CA GLU A 277 0.92 -24.40 -4.71
C GLU A 277 2.22 -25.19 -4.49
N THR A 278 3.37 -24.63 -4.85
CA THR A 278 4.68 -25.22 -4.55
C THR A 278 5.07 -24.94 -3.10
N TRP A 279 4.88 -23.69 -2.64
CA TRP A 279 5.15 -23.29 -1.27
C TRP A 279 4.38 -24.14 -0.24
N ASP A 280 3.10 -24.42 -0.47
CA ASP A 280 2.24 -25.19 0.44
C ASP A 280 2.67 -26.66 0.57
N ARG A 281 3.47 -27.17 -0.37
CA ARG A 281 4.04 -28.53 -0.32
C ARG A 281 5.43 -28.58 0.31
N THR A 282 6.04 -27.43 0.55
CA THR A 282 7.36 -27.31 1.17
C THR A 282 7.23 -27.58 2.67
N SER A 283 8.17 -28.33 3.25
CA SER A 283 8.16 -28.66 4.67
C SER A 283 8.23 -27.40 5.55
N LEU A 284 7.63 -27.44 6.75
CA LEU A 284 7.67 -26.29 7.67
C LEU A 284 9.10 -25.85 7.99
N GLY A 285 10.00 -26.80 8.25
CA GLY A 285 11.39 -26.48 8.56
C GLY A 285 12.11 -25.79 7.40
N GLU A 286 11.82 -26.17 6.17
CA GLU A 286 12.37 -25.54 4.98
C GLU A 286 11.78 -24.15 4.75
N GLN A 287 10.45 -23.96 4.92
CA GLN A 287 9.82 -22.65 4.88
C GLN A 287 10.44 -21.68 5.88
N GLU A 288 10.66 -22.15 7.12
CA GLU A 288 11.27 -21.35 8.18
C GLU A 288 12.74 -21.04 7.91
N ALA A 289 13.50 -21.97 7.34
CA ALA A 289 14.89 -21.77 6.94
C ALA A 289 15.00 -20.73 5.79
N ILE A 290 14.15 -20.82 4.77
CA ILE A 290 14.09 -19.88 3.63
C ILE A 290 13.80 -18.47 4.14
N ILE A 291 12.83 -18.30 5.02
CA ILE A 291 12.46 -16.98 5.57
C ILE A 291 13.49 -16.50 6.61
N GLY A 292 14.01 -17.41 7.45
CA GLY A 292 14.92 -17.09 8.57
C GLY A 292 14.18 -16.79 9.89
N ARG A 293 12.87 -17.10 9.97
CA ARG A 293 12.00 -16.93 11.15
C ARG A 293 11.08 -18.12 11.31
N ASN A 294 10.65 -18.41 12.54
CA ASN A 294 9.59 -19.39 12.73
C ASN A 294 8.23 -18.86 12.24
N LYS A 295 7.40 -19.76 11.76
CA LYS A 295 6.11 -19.41 11.17
C LYS A 295 5.06 -19.01 12.21
N GLY A 296 5.12 -19.62 13.39
CA GLY A 296 4.16 -19.38 14.48
C GLY A 296 4.30 -17.99 15.08
N GLU A 297 5.31 -17.77 15.90
CA GLU A 297 5.56 -16.49 16.57
C GLU A 297 6.17 -15.42 15.67
N GLY A 298 6.82 -15.80 14.56
CA GLY A 298 7.62 -14.90 13.76
C GLY A 298 8.97 -14.55 14.42
N ALA A 299 9.39 -15.29 15.43
CA ALA A 299 10.69 -15.11 16.07
C ALA A 299 11.83 -15.44 15.10
N PRO A 300 12.98 -14.74 15.14
CA PRO A 300 14.17 -15.17 14.44
C PRO A 300 14.53 -16.62 14.81
N LEU A 301 15.04 -17.39 13.88
CA LEU A 301 15.42 -18.78 14.18
C LEU A 301 16.45 -18.82 15.30
N GLY A 302 16.22 -19.71 16.26
CA GLY A 302 17.00 -19.79 17.51
C GLY A 302 16.55 -18.83 18.61
N HIS A 303 15.49 -18.05 18.42
CA HIS A 303 14.88 -17.15 19.40
C HIS A 303 13.42 -17.52 19.69
N ALA A 304 12.81 -16.91 20.72
CA ALA A 304 11.48 -17.28 21.19
C ALA A 304 10.39 -16.28 20.79
N LYS A 305 10.71 -14.98 20.65
CA LYS A 305 9.75 -13.91 20.43
C LYS A 305 10.00 -13.17 19.12
N GLU A 306 8.94 -12.64 18.50
CA GLU A 306 8.98 -11.91 17.24
C GLU A 306 10.02 -10.78 17.20
N PHE A 307 10.08 -10.00 18.29
CA PHE A 307 10.92 -8.80 18.39
C PHE A 307 12.26 -9.05 19.08
N ASP A 308 12.63 -10.30 19.34
CA ASP A 308 13.98 -10.60 19.83
C ASP A 308 15.02 -10.09 18.85
N LYS A 309 16.11 -9.54 19.40
CA LYS A 309 17.22 -9.05 18.58
C LYS A 309 17.82 -10.22 17.79
N ILE A 310 17.92 -10.03 16.49
CA ILE A 310 18.55 -11.01 15.59
C ILE A 310 20.04 -11.14 15.94
N ASP A 311 20.51 -12.40 16.05
CA ASP A 311 21.92 -12.75 16.12
C ASP A 311 22.28 -13.71 14.98
N PHE A 312 22.93 -13.17 13.96
CA PHE A 312 23.32 -13.95 12.78
C PHE A 312 24.51 -14.88 13.03
N SER A 313 25.20 -14.76 14.15
CA SER A 313 26.33 -15.63 14.54
C SER A 313 25.88 -16.84 15.36
N ARG A 314 24.65 -16.83 15.87
CA ARG A 314 24.11 -17.90 16.72
C ARG A 314 24.17 -19.25 16.00
N PRO A 315 24.81 -20.29 16.61
CA PRO A 315 24.85 -21.61 16.01
C PRO A 315 23.50 -22.32 16.13
N GLY A 316 23.14 -23.04 15.09
CA GLY A 316 22.06 -24.04 15.09
C GLY A 316 22.52 -25.38 15.67
N ALA A 317 21.62 -26.35 15.70
CA ALA A 317 21.90 -27.69 16.24
C ALA A 317 22.97 -28.47 15.46
N ASP A 318 23.16 -28.14 14.19
CA ASP A 318 24.15 -28.76 13.27
C ASP A 318 25.49 -28.00 13.23
N GLY A 319 25.67 -26.99 14.09
CA GLY A 319 26.86 -26.14 14.12
C GLY A 319 26.94 -25.07 13.02
N ARG A 320 25.98 -25.02 12.10
CA ARG A 320 25.82 -23.92 11.13
C ARG A 320 25.07 -22.77 11.79
N PRO A 321 25.08 -21.56 11.18
CA PRO A 321 24.23 -20.46 11.67
C PRO A 321 22.75 -20.87 11.75
N ALA A 322 22.08 -20.59 12.86
CA ALA A 322 20.66 -20.88 13.06
C ALA A 322 19.79 -20.20 12.00
N ILE A 323 20.17 -19.00 11.56
CA ILE A 323 19.55 -18.29 10.43
C ILE A 323 20.45 -18.51 9.19
N PRO A 324 19.99 -19.25 8.17
CA PRO A 324 20.79 -19.55 6.97
C PRO A 324 21.36 -18.31 6.28
N MET A 325 22.50 -18.46 5.61
CA MET A 325 23.21 -17.38 4.94
C MET A 325 22.42 -16.78 3.78
N ASP A 326 21.58 -17.59 3.14
CA ASP A 326 20.76 -17.31 1.98
C ASP A 326 19.26 -17.11 2.33
N SER A 327 18.95 -16.98 3.63
CA SER A 327 17.60 -16.70 4.09
C SER A 327 17.19 -15.25 3.80
N HIS A 328 15.92 -15.07 3.48
CA HIS A 328 15.33 -13.77 3.13
C HIS A 328 15.62 -12.69 4.17
N VAL A 329 15.35 -12.99 5.45
CA VAL A 329 15.54 -12.02 6.55
C VAL A 329 17.00 -11.61 6.71
N ARG A 330 17.96 -12.54 6.57
CA ARG A 330 19.38 -12.21 6.66
C ARG A 330 19.80 -11.27 5.54
N LEU A 331 19.48 -11.62 4.30
CA LEU A 331 19.88 -10.84 3.12
C LEU A 331 19.25 -9.45 3.07
N ALA A 332 18.01 -9.31 3.58
CA ALA A 332 17.31 -8.01 3.62
C ALA A 332 17.62 -7.17 4.87
N HIS A 333 18.36 -7.72 5.86
CA HIS A 333 18.58 -7.03 7.13
C HIS A 333 19.48 -5.79 6.98
N PRO A 334 19.20 -4.68 7.71
CA PRO A 334 20.05 -3.49 7.67
C PRO A 334 21.53 -3.74 7.93
N GLU A 335 21.88 -4.63 8.87
CA GLU A 335 23.27 -5.00 9.16
C GLU A 335 24.02 -5.58 7.95
N GLN A 336 23.31 -6.20 7.00
CA GLN A 336 23.90 -6.75 5.77
C GLN A 336 23.86 -5.76 4.61
N ASN A 337 23.19 -4.62 4.80
CA ASN A 337 22.94 -3.62 3.76
C ASN A 337 23.36 -2.20 4.18
N GLY A 338 24.45 -2.06 4.97
CA GLY A 338 25.00 -0.76 5.34
C GLY A 338 24.07 0.11 6.21
N GLY A 339 23.15 -0.50 6.95
CA GLY A 339 22.24 0.19 7.86
C GLY A 339 20.96 0.72 7.19
N VAL A 340 20.81 0.62 5.86
CA VAL A 340 19.64 1.18 5.16
C VAL A 340 18.34 0.54 5.59
N ARG A 341 17.28 1.34 5.63
CA ARG A 341 15.92 0.93 5.97
C ARG A 341 14.92 1.42 4.93
N LEU A 342 13.80 0.73 4.85
CA LEU A 342 12.66 1.06 3.99
C LEU A 342 11.40 1.12 4.84
N LEU A 343 10.46 2.01 4.51
CA LEU A 343 9.11 1.93 5.02
C LEU A 343 8.28 1.12 4.03
N ARG A 344 7.98 -0.14 4.38
CA ARG A 344 7.16 -1.04 3.57
C ARG A 344 5.69 -0.87 3.91
N ARG A 345 4.86 -0.87 2.87
CA ARG A 345 3.40 -0.75 2.96
C ARG A 345 2.73 -1.66 1.94
N GLY A 346 3.15 -2.95 1.91
CA GLY A 346 2.65 -3.93 0.97
C GLY A 346 1.26 -4.46 1.32
N TYR A 347 0.60 -5.03 0.30
CA TYR A 347 -0.71 -5.66 0.40
C TYR A 347 -0.71 -7.01 -0.33
N ASN A 348 -1.49 -7.97 0.17
CA ASN A 348 -1.77 -9.19 -0.57
C ASN A 348 -2.68 -8.90 -1.76
N PHE A 349 -2.57 -9.69 -2.82
CA PHE A 349 -3.53 -9.70 -3.92
C PHE A 349 -3.92 -11.13 -4.31
N VAL A 350 -5.12 -11.28 -4.87
CA VAL A 350 -5.61 -12.48 -5.55
C VAL A 350 -6.40 -12.02 -6.77
N ASP A 351 -5.81 -12.17 -7.95
CA ASP A 351 -6.34 -11.65 -9.22
C ASP A 351 -6.99 -12.77 -10.06
N GLY A 352 -7.38 -13.87 -9.41
CA GLY A 352 -8.03 -15.01 -10.05
C GLY A 352 -7.06 -16.13 -10.36
N SER A 353 -7.09 -16.66 -11.59
CA SER A 353 -6.27 -17.80 -12.05
C SER A 353 -5.28 -17.36 -13.12
N ASP A 354 -4.11 -18.01 -13.12
CA ASP A 354 -3.07 -17.81 -14.13
C ASP A 354 -3.35 -18.51 -15.49
N GLY A 355 -4.54 -19.10 -15.66
CA GLY A 355 -4.91 -19.85 -16.84
C GLY A 355 -4.35 -21.29 -16.89
N LEU A 356 -3.51 -21.68 -15.93
CA LEU A 356 -2.94 -23.01 -15.79
C LEU A 356 -3.47 -23.77 -14.57
N GLY A 357 -4.58 -23.29 -14.00
CA GLY A 357 -5.22 -23.90 -12.84
C GLY A 357 -4.58 -23.53 -11.50
N ARG A 358 -3.72 -22.50 -11.46
CA ARG A 358 -3.08 -21.97 -10.25
C ARG A 358 -3.61 -20.58 -9.94
N LEU A 359 -3.52 -20.17 -8.67
CA LEU A 359 -3.88 -18.81 -8.27
C LEU A 359 -2.89 -17.78 -8.85
N ASP A 360 -3.41 -16.70 -9.43
CA ASP A 360 -2.63 -15.46 -9.64
C ASP A 360 -2.72 -14.63 -8.36
N ALA A 361 -1.81 -14.90 -7.43
CA ALA A 361 -1.83 -14.32 -6.10
C ALA A 361 -0.41 -14.03 -5.61
N GLY A 362 -0.29 -13.08 -4.68
CA GLY A 362 1.00 -12.70 -4.15
C GLY A 362 0.99 -11.41 -3.35
N LEU A 363 2.07 -10.66 -3.46
CA LEU A 363 2.30 -9.41 -2.75
C LEU A 363 2.43 -8.26 -3.76
N PHE A 364 1.59 -7.26 -3.63
CA PHE A 364 1.88 -5.95 -4.19
C PHE A 364 2.79 -5.21 -3.23
N PHE A 365 4.08 -5.33 -3.49
CA PHE A 365 5.13 -4.72 -2.69
C PHE A 365 5.15 -3.22 -2.94
N MET A 366 5.11 -2.45 -1.88
CA MET A 366 5.30 -1.01 -1.86
C MET A 366 6.32 -0.65 -0.79
N ALA A 367 7.30 0.17 -1.15
CA ALA A 367 8.31 0.64 -0.22
C ALA A 367 8.64 2.11 -0.46
N TYR A 368 8.48 2.91 0.58
CA TYR A 368 8.85 4.31 0.60
C TYR A 368 10.26 4.48 1.15
N GLN A 369 11.01 5.43 0.61
CA GLN A 369 12.39 5.69 0.95
C GLN A 369 12.89 7.04 0.45
N ARG A 370 14.02 7.49 0.99
CA ARG A 370 14.66 8.75 0.62
C ARG A 370 15.40 8.69 -0.71
N ASP A 371 16.05 7.57 -1.03
CA ASP A 371 16.76 7.37 -2.32
C ASP A 371 16.77 5.89 -2.72
N PRO A 372 15.94 5.48 -3.70
CA PRO A 372 15.87 4.08 -4.14
C PRO A 372 17.21 3.49 -4.59
N ARG A 373 18.10 4.31 -5.16
CA ARG A 373 19.41 3.87 -5.66
C ARG A 373 20.34 3.42 -4.52
N LYS A 374 20.17 4.03 -3.33
CA LYS A 374 21.00 3.76 -2.14
C LYS A 374 20.34 2.77 -1.18
N GLN A 375 19.03 2.58 -1.27
CA GLN A 375 18.26 1.78 -0.31
C GLN A 375 17.65 0.54 -0.99
N PHE A 376 16.61 0.67 -1.80
CA PHE A 376 15.94 -0.47 -2.43
C PHE A 376 16.86 -1.26 -3.36
N VAL A 377 17.58 -0.58 -4.26
CA VAL A 377 18.38 -1.23 -5.30
C VAL A 377 19.47 -2.15 -4.74
N PRO A 378 20.30 -1.74 -3.74
CA PRO A 378 21.28 -2.64 -3.13
C PRO A 378 20.65 -3.86 -2.46
N VAL A 379 19.58 -3.65 -1.68
CA VAL A 379 18.85 -4.74 -1.00
C VAL A 379 18.27 -5.72 -2.03
N GLN A 380 17.60 -5.22 -3.07
CA GLN A 380 17.00 -6.07 -4.10
C GLN A 380 18.07 -6.83 -4.92
N ARG A 381 19.25 -6.24 -5.17
CA ARG A 381 20.37 -6.95 -5.81
C ARG A 381 20.87 -8.11 -4.96
N SER A 382 20.99 -7.91 -3.64
CA SER A 382 21.37 -8.95 -2.69
C SER A 382 20.36 -10.11 -2.70
N LEU A 383 19.07 -9.79 -2.60
CA LEU A 383 17.97 -10.77 -2.66
C LEU A 383 17.95 -11.51 -4.00
N ALA A 384 17.98 -10.79 -5.12
CA ALA A 384 17.94 -11.39 -6.45
C ALA A 384 19.10 -12.34 -6.74
N LYS A 385 20.25 -12.13 -6.08
CA LYS A 385 21.45 -12.96 -6.26
C LYS A 385 21.40 -14.27 -5.49
N SER A 386 20.92 -14.25 -4.25
CA SER A 386 21.21 -15.33 -3.29
C SER A 386 20.04 -15.80 -2.46
N ASP A 387 18.87 -15.13 -2.53
CA ASP A 387 17.70 -15.47 -1.71
C ASP A 387 17.04 -16.75 -2.21
N THR A 388 16.98 -17.77 -1.35
CA THR A 388 16.29 -19.04 -1.66
C THR A 388 14.79 -18.85 -1.88
N LEU A 389 14.19 -17.77 -1.38
CA LEU A 389 12.80 -17.42 -1.63
C LEU A 389 12.50 -17.19 -3.13
N ASN A 390 13.52 -16.88 -3.95
CA ASN A 390 13.37 -16.68 -5.40
C ASN A 390 12.81 -17.90 -6.15
N GLU A 391 12.86 -19.09 -5.57
CA GLU A 391 12.22 -20.29 -6.14
C GLU A 391 10.69 -20.19 -6.11
N TYR A 392 10.13 -19.45 -5.15
CA TYR A 392 8.70 -19.37 -4.86
C TYR A 392 8.05 -18.06 -5.27
N ILE A 393 8.80 -17.12 -5.81
CA ILE A 393 8.28 -15.81 -6.21
C ILE A 393 8.68 -15.43 -7.62
N ARG A 394 7.87 -14.55 -8.26
CA ARG A 394 8.18 -13.93 -9.57
C ARG A 394 7.81 -12.47 -9.51
N HIS A 395 8.75 -11.60 -9.85
CA HIS A 395 8.51 -10.17 -9.95
C HIS A 395 7.94 -9.87 -11.34
N GLU A 396 6.66 -9.53 -11.42
CA GLU A 396 5.94 -9.31 -12.68
C GLU A 396 5.79 -7.83 -13.04
N SER A 397 5.95 -6.93 -12.08
CA SER A 397 5.97 -5.49 -12.36
C SER A 397 7.09 -4.77 -11.60
N SER A 398 7.45 -3.60 -12.09
CA SER A 398 8.45 -2.73 -11.48
C SER A 398 8.17 -1.28 -11.84
N ALA A 399 8.10 -0.39 -10.83
CA ALA A 399 8.01 1.04 -11.05
C ALA A 399 8.63 1.82 -9.88
N VAL A 400 9.03 3.06 -10.16
CA VAL A 400 9.51 4.03 -9.17
C VAL A 400 8.77 5.33 -9.36
N TRP A 401 8.46 6.01 -8.25
CA TRP A 401 7.64 7.21 -8.22
C TRP A 401 8.24 8.24 -7.27
N ALA A 402 8.28 9.50 -7.70
CA ALA A 402 8.54 10.64 -6.82
C ALA A 402 7.21 11.11 -6.22
N CYS A 403 7.02 10.87 -4.93
CA CYS A 403 5.86 11.35 -4.17
C CYS A 403 6.22 12.70 -3.57
N PRO A 404 5.66 13.84 -4.06
CA PRO A 404 5.98 15.16 -3.55
C PRO A 404 5.58 15.31 -2.08
N PRO A 405 5.98 16.40 -1.39
CA PRO A 405 5.49 16.70 -0.06
C PRO A 405 3.96 16.82 -0.03
N GLY A 406 3.38 16.88 1.16
CA GLY A 406 1.96 17.09 1.35
C GLY A 406 1.49 18.45 0.82
N VAL A 407 0.19 18.57 0.64
CA VAL A 407 -0.45 19.81 0.22
C VAL A 407 -0.68 20.70 1.44
N SER A 408 -0.27 21.95 1.37
CA SER A 408 -0.30 22.87 2.54
C SER A 408 -1.68 23.43 2.86
N GLY A 409 -2.60 23.42 1.89
CA GLY A 409 -3.97 23.94 2.08
C GLY A 409 -4.76 24.05 0.77
N PRO A 410 -6.00 24.59 0.82
CA PRO A 410 -6.92 24.61 -0.34
C PRO A 410 -6.45 25.41 -1.57
N GLN A 411 -5.46 26.28 -1.40
CA GLN A 411 -4.89 27.07 -2.50
C GLN A 411 -3.65 26.43 -3.12
N ASP A 412 -3.26 25.28 -2.62
CA ASP A 412 -2.12 24.50 -3.07
C ASP A 412 -2.61 23.23 -3.77
N PHE A 413 -1.71 22.54 -4.50
CA PHE A 413 -2.03 21.29 -5.18
C PHE A 413 -0.81 20.37 -5.27
N TRP A 414 -1.04 19.09 -5.43
CA TRP A 414 0.00 18.07 -5.53
C TRP A 414 1.08 18.41 -6.55
N GLY A 415 2.30 18.57 -6.07
CA GLY A 415 3.45 18.84 -6.93
C GLY A 415 3.53 20.27 -7.47
N ARG A 416 2.81 21.25 -6.90
CA ARG A 416 2.84 22.65 -7.34
C ARG A 416 4.26 23.17 -7.55
N ALA A 417 5.16 22.92 -6.60
CA ALA A 417 6.55 23.36 -6.66
C ALA A 417 7.35 22.78 -7.86
N LEU A 418 6.88 21.71 -8.50
CA LEU A 418 7.45 21.18 -9.73
C LEU A 418 7.26 22.14 -10.92
N PHE A 419 6.22 22.97 -10.91
CA PHE A 419 5.79 23.83 -12.01
C PHE A 419 6.16 25.32 -11.84
N THR A 420 6.74 25.67 -10.69
CA THR A 420 7.20 27.04 -10.35
C THR A 420 8.76 27.18 -10.41
#